data_255ea9a182beae4c34fe683a6e054064
#
_entry.id   255ea9a182beae4c34fe683a6e054064
#
_cell.length_a   1.000
_cell.length_b   1.000
_cell.length_c   1.000
_cell.angle_alpha   90.00
_cell.angle_beta   90.00
_cell.angle_gamma   90.00
#
_symmetry.space_group_name_H-M   'P 1'
#
loop_
_entity.id
_entity.type
_entity.pdbx_description
1 polymer ?
#
loop_
_entity_poly.entity_id
_entity_poly.type
_entity_poly.pdbx_seq_one_letter_code
_entity_poly.pdbx_strand_id
1 'polypeptide(L)'
;MTSDDSSQKQTQEHSHKQDFQYSYPLPIYYLTRFFDKINGLVKLADKFETLLLRPKLSEVRIDRPIYITGLARAGTTITLEMLSNHPDVGNHKYIHIPMTYLPFLWQSFALKVNVFTERAERIHQDGIIVNRDSPEALEEVFWQRRFSNVMDESKSNIMDGLIDDDEFLRFYKTHIKKLLFAQHKTRYLTKNNYNVTRIEYIKRVIPDARFLIIVRNPINHLASTIKQSKLFKKMSKNNERLEVLTQIIGHREFGPNRVCINVDNTPTINYIRELWKNDPNDVEAWAIYWNSIYEYVKNVLETNEKVASSTLVVNYEDLCDNSEEIIDKIIDHTGLSKRRFRKVKKIYAKKLRKPKYYKPEFGDEDIQTIK
;
A
#
# COMPACT_ATOMS: atom_id res chain seq x y z
N MET A 1 23.56 -3.45 49.12
CA MET A 1 23.03 -4.21 47.98
C MET A 1 21.60 -3.74 47.67
N THR A 2 21.40 -2.47 47.27
CA THR A 2 20.05 -1.91 46.94
C THR A 2 20.10 -0.77 45.92
N SER A 3 21.14 -0.66 45.10
CA SER A 3 21.26 0.45 44.10
C SER A 3 21.22 0.01 42.65
N ASP A 4 21.17 -1.28 42.35
CA ASP A 4 21.22 -1.76 40.93
C ASP A 4 19.82 -2.01 40.32
N ASP A 5 18.78 -2.16 41.15
CA ASP A 5 17.43 -2.51 40.66
C ASP A 5 16.64 -1.30 40.12
N SER A 6 16.97 -0.09 40.58
CA SER A 6 16.34 1.16 40.09
C SER A 6 16.86 1.62 38.74
N SER A 7 18.13 1.37 38.46
CA SER A 7 18.76 1.72 37.18
C SER A 7 18.30 0.83 36.02
N GLN A 8 18.09 -0.47 36.31
CA GLN A 8 17.56 -1.41 35.29
C GLN A 8 16.08 -1.16 34.98
N LYS A 9 15.26 -0.77 35.97
CA LYS A 9 13.85 -0.39 35.72
C LYS A 9 13.72 0.92 34.94
N GLN A 10 14.55 1.94 35.23
CA GLN A 10 14.55 3.17 34.46
C GLN A 10 15.07 2.97 33.03
N THR A 11 16.04 2.11 32.82
CA THR A 11 16.54 1.78 31.48
C THR A 11 15.52 0.96 30.66
N GLN A 12 14.77 0.06 31.32
CA GLN A 12 13.67 -0.66 30.67
C GLN A 12 12.46 0.22 30.37
N GLU A 13 12.09 1.16 31.28
CA GLU A 13 11.02 2.13 31.00
C GLU A 13 11.40 3.15 29.92
N HIS A 14 12.67 3.56 29.82
CA HIS A 14 13.14 4.41 28.71
C HIS A 14 13.24 3.65 27.39
N SER A 15 13.63 2.36 27.40
CA SER A 15 13.60 1.51 26.20
C SER A 15 12.15 1.28 25.71
N HIS A 16 11.20 1.04 26.61
CA HIS A 16 9.78 0.92 26.25
C HIS A 16 9.13 2.23 25.75
N LYS A 17 9.65 3.41 26.12
CA LYS A 17 9.18 4.70 25.58
C LYS A 17 9.79 5.02 24.22
N GLN A 18 10.97 4.53 23.91
CA GLN A 18 11.58 4.65 22.57
C GLN A 18 10.99 3.68 21.54
N ASP A 19 10.36 2.59 21.94
CA ASP A 19 9.74 1.58 21.07
C ASP A 19 8.53 2.07 20.26
N PHE A 20 8.10 3.31 20.42
CA PHE A 20 6.93 3.89 19.76
C PHE A 20 7.24 5.16 18.95
N GLN A 21 8.45 5.30 18.43
CA GLN A 21 8.72 6.37 17.48
C GLN A 21 8.06 6.04 16.14
N TYR A 22 6.94 6.73 15.87
CA TYR A 22 6.18 6.57 14.63
C TYR A 22 6.97 7.02 13.42
N SER A 23 6.78 6.34 12.29
CA SER A 23 7.12 6.87 10.96
C SER A 23 6.37 8.18 10.64
N TYR A 24 5.45 8.58 11.50
CA TYR A 24 4.61 9.77 11.35
C TYR A 24 4.79 10.71 12.56
N PRO A 25 5.63 11.75 12.46
CA PRO A 25 5.78 12.75 13.52
C PRO A 25 4.44 13.41 13.90
N LEU A 26 4.31 13.82 15.18
CA LEU A 26 3.07 14.46 15.69
C LEU A 26 2.55 15.61 14.81
N PRO A 27 3.38 16.51 14.28
CA PRO A 27 2.91 17.58 13.38
C PRO A 27 2.18 17.02 12.15
N ILE A 28 2.63 15.88 11.61
CA ILE A 28 1.97 15.23 10.47
C ILE A 28 0.58 14.76 10.82
N TYR A 29 0.46 14.10 11.96
CA TYR A 29 -0.85 13.64 12.42
C TYR A 29 -1.83 14.81 12.52
N TYR A 30 -1.44 15.91 13.18
CA TYR A 30 -2.32 17.06 13.35
C TYR A 30 -2.64 17.76 12.02
N LEU A 31 -1.67 17.89 11.13
CA LEU A 31 -1.89 18.45 9.79
C LEU A 31 -2.83 17.55 8.97
N THR A 32 -2.58 16.24 8.95
CA THR A 32 -3.43 15.28 8.22
C THR A 32 -4.87 15.35 8.74
N ARG A 33 -5.05 15.32 10.05
CA ARG A 33 -6.38 15.42 10.67
C ARG A 33 -7.06 16.76 10.41
N PHE A 34 -6.30 17.86 10.43
CA PHE A 34 -6.83 19.19 10.10
C PHE A 34 -7.34 19.23 8.66
N PHE A 35 -6.52 18.82 7.70
CA PHE A 35 -6.94 18.80 6.29
C PHE A 35 -8.06 17.81 5.99
N ASP A 36 -8.12 16.71 6.73
CA ASP A 36 -9.26 15.79 6.65
C ASP A 36 -10.56 16.46 7.07
N LYS A 37 -10.56 17.21 8.17
CA LYS A 37 -11.74 17.96 8.64
C LYS A 37 -12.21 19.03 7.66
N ILE A 38 -11.29 19.72 6.99
CA ILE A 38 -11.62 20.76 5.99
C ILE A 38 -11.58 20.25 4.56
N ASN A 39 -11.88 18.97 4.36
CA ASN A 39 -11.79 18.30 3.06
C ASN A 39 -12.52 19.04 1.91
N GLY A 40 -13.62 19.74 2.19
CA GLY A 40 -14.30 20.59 1.20
C GLY A 40 -13.39 21.70 0.66
N LEU A 41 -12.64 22.37 1.53
CA LEU A 41 -11.67 23.40 1.14
C LEU A 41 -10.47 22.80 0.42
N VAL A 42 -10.03 21.60 0.84
CA VAL A 42 -8.95 20.86 0.14
C VAL A 42 -9.35 20.53 -1.28
N LYS A 43 -10.59 20.07 -1.52
CA LYS A 43 -11.12 19.84 -2.89
C LYS A 43 -11.21 21.11 -3.72
N LEU A 44 -11.54 22.24 -3.10
CA LEU A 44 -11.54 23.54 -3.78
C LEU A 44 -10.10 23.94 -4.16
N ALA A 45 -9.15 23.77 -3.25
CA ALA A 45 -7.73 24.02 -3.52
C ALA A 45 -7.18 23.09 -4.63
N ASP A 46 -7.63 21.83 -4.69
CA ASP A 46 -7.31 20.91 -5.79
C ASP A 46 -7.79 21.45 -7.16
N LYS A 47 -9.03 21.97 -7.21
CA LYS A 47 -9.55 22.60 -8.44
C LYS A 47 -8.73 23.83 -8.81
N PHE A 48 -8.34 24.65 -7.85
CA PHE A 48 -7.47 25.81 -8.07
C PHE A 48 -6.09 25.41 -8.60
N GLU A 49 -5.44 24.42 -7.98
CA GLU A 49 -4.16 23.87 -8.46
C GLU A 49 -4.29 23.34 -9.90
N THR A 50 -5.40 22.67 -10.20
CA THR A 50 -5.69 22.15 -11.54
C THR A 50 -5.80 23.30 -12.56
N LEU A 51 -6.51 24.37 -12.21
CA LEU A 51 -6.65 25.55 -13.06
C LEU A 51 -5.29 26.22 -13.32
N LEU A 52 -4.51 26.40 -12.25
CA LEU A 52 -3.17 27.01 -12.32
C LEU A 52 -2.23 26.23 -13.25
N LEU A 53 -2.29 24.90 -13.18
CA LEU A 53 -1.41 24.02 -13.95
C LEU A 53 -1.98 23.61 -15.32
N ARG A 54 -3.20 23.99 -15.66
CA ARG A 54 -3.92 23.54 -16.87
C ARG A 54 -3.07 23.56 -18.16
N PRO A 55 -2.34 24.63 -18.51
CA PRO A 55 -1.53 24.64 -19.73
C PRO A 55 -0.42 23.57 -19.71
N LYS A 56 0.22 23.37 -18.56
CA LYS A 56 1.32 22.41 -18.40
C LYS A 56 0.82 20.97 -18.34
N LEU A 57 -0.35 20.73 -17.73
CA LEU A 57 -0.95 19.40 -17.65
C LEU A 57 -1.45 18.88 -19.01
N SER A 58 -1.71 19.74 -19.98
CA SER A 58 -2.06 19.31 -21.34
C SER A 58 -0.89 18.58 -22.03
N GLU A 59 0.34 18.90 -21.68
CA GLU A 59 1.55 18.28 -22.21
C GLU A 59 1.91 16.95 -21.51
N VAL A 60 1.39 16.72 -20.30
CA VAL A 60 1.65 15.49 -19.55
C VAL A 60 0.76 14.36 -20.05
N ARG A 61 1.39 13.30 -20.55
CA ARG A 61 0.69 12.07 -20.93
C ARG A 61 0.76 11.04 -19.80
N ILE A 62 -0.33 10.31 -19.63
CA ILE A 62 -0.35 9.09 -18.80
C ILE A 62 -0.02 7.95 -19.78
N ASP A 63 1.16 7.38 -19.64
CA ASP A 63 1.65 6.30 -20.49
C ASP A 63 1.88 5.04 -19.62
N ARG A 64 1.15 3.97 -19.95
CA ARG A 64 1.27 2.65 -19.30
C ARG A 64 1.50 2.73 -17.78
N PRO A 65 0.57 3.32 -17.02
CA PRO A 65 0.71 3.44 -15.57
C PRO A 65 0.80 2.06 -14.93
N ILE A 66 1.57 1.95 -13.87
CA ILE A 66 1.90 0.67 -13.22
C ILE A 66 1.17 0.59 -11.88
N TYR A 67 0.38 -0.46 -11.70
CA TYR A 67 -0.41 -0.73 -10.50
C TYR A 67 0.10 -1.99 -9.81
N ILE A 68 0.70 -1.84 -8.63
CA ILE A 68 1.10 -2.97 -7.78
C ILE A 68 -0.05 -3.27 -6.83
N THR A 69 -0.47 -4.53 -6.78
CA THR A 69 -1.51 -4.99 -5.85
C THR A 69 -1.22 -6.39 -5.32
N GLY A 70 -2.06 -6.86 -4.42
CA GLY A 70 -1.94 -8.10 -3.68
C GLY A 70 -2.16 -7.85 -2.20
N LEU A 71 -2.45 -8.88 -1.41
CA LEU A 71 -2.69 -8.71 0.02
C LEU A 71 -1.47 -8.10 0.73
N ALA A 72 -1.74 -7.37 1.80
CA ALA A 72 -0.68 -6.84 2.66
C ALA A 72 0.28 -7.97 3.10
N ARG A 73 1.57 -7.71 3.16
CA ARG A 73 2.65 -8.69 3.49
C ARG A 73 3.03 -9.65 2.36
N ALA A 74 2.43 -9.55 1.18
CA ALA A 74 2.86 -10.33 0.00
C ALA A 74 4.20 -9.89 -0.61
N GLY A 75 4.74 -8.72 -0.24
CA GLY A 75 5.96 -8.16 -0.85
C GLY A 75 5.69 -6.95 -1.76
N THR A 76 4.46 -6.44 -1.78
CA THR A 76 4.05 -5.28 -2.59
C THR A 76 4.87 -4.02 -2.30
N THR A 77 5.26 -3.78 -1.04
CA THR A 77 6.02 -2.58 -0.65
C THR A 77 7.47 -2.61 -1.16
N ILE A 78 8.18 -3.74 -1.07
CA ILE A 78 9.54 -3.82 -1.59
C ILE A 78 9.56 -3.71 -3.13
N THR A 79 8.51 -4.21 -3.79
CA THR A 79 8.32 -4.05 -5.23
C THR A 79 8.08 -2.58 -5.60
N LEU A 80 7.24 -1.87 -4.82
CA LEU A 80 7.04 -0.42 -4.98
C LEU A 80 8.37 0.34 -4.79
N GLU A 81 9.10 0.05 -3.70
CA GLU A 81 10.39 0.66 -3.41
C GLU A 81 11.39 0.43 -4.56
N MET A 82 11.48 -0.79 -5.05
CA MET A 82 12.36 -1.16 -6.15
C MET A 82 12.05 -0.35 -7.42
N LEU A 83 10.79 -0.37 -7.87
CA LEU A 83 10.39 0.29 -9.11
C LEU A 83 10.40 1.81 -9.01
N SER A 84 10.15 2.38 -7.84
CA SER A 84 10.22 3.82 -7.59
C SER A 84 11.61 4.43 -7.83
N ASN A 85 12.65 3.60 -7.77
CA ASN A 85 14.02 4.01 -8.09
C ASN A 85 14.30 4.09 -9.60
N HIS A 86 13.35 3.73 -10.48
CA HIS A 86 13.52 3.96 -11.90
C HIS A 86 13.43 5.48 -12.21
N PRO A 87 14.36 6.05 -12.99
CA PRO A 87 14.43 7.49 -13.20
C PRO A 87 13.19 8.11 -13.88
N ASP A 88 12.38 7.32 -14.59
CA ASP A 88 11.17 7.78 -15.26
C ASP A 88 9.92 7.70 -14.38
N VAL A 89 10.01 7.03 -13.24
CA VAL A 89 8.85 6.69 -12.41
C VAL A 89 8.54 7.79 -11.40
N GLY A 90 7.27 8.22 -11.37
CA GLY A 90 6.69 9.09 -10.35
C GLY A 90 5.63 8.37 -9.53
N ASN A 91 5.60 8.62 -8.23
CA ASN A 91 4.72 7.96 -7.28
C ASN A 91 4.37 8.89 -6.11
N HIS A 92 3.36 8.51 -5.34
CA HIS A 92 3.14 9.12 -4.03
C HIS A 92 4.31 8.82 -3.09
N LYS A 93 4.62 9.79 -2.22
CA LYS A 93 5.69 9.71 -1.24
C LYS A 93 5.17 10.10 0.14
N TYR A 94 5.92 9.78 1.20
CA TYR A 94 5.59 10.16 2.57
C TYR A 94 5.32 11.67 2.72
N ILE A 95 6.03 12.51 1.99
CA ILE A 95 5.81 13.96 1.99
C ILE A 95 4.37 14.36 1.63
N HIS A 96 3.63 13.52 0.88
CA HIS A 96 2.26 13.80 0.46
C HIS A 96 1.19 13.45 1.50
N ILE A 97 1.55 12.77 2.60
CA ILE A 97 0.56 12.26 3.58
C ILE A 97 -0.40 13.34 4.09
N PRO A 98 0.05 14.54 4.53
CA PRO A 98 -0.88 15.53 5.05
C PRO A 98 -1.82 16.09 4.00
N MET A 99 -1.37 16.17 2.74
CA MET A 99 -2.09 16.87 1.67
C MET A 99 -2.00 16.10 0.35
N THR A 100 -2.55 14.89 0.33
CA THR A 100 -2.48 13.99 -0.85
C THR A 100 -3.13 14.60 -2.10
N TYR A 101 -4.17 15.44 -1.96
CA TYR A 101 -4.88 16.08 -3.06
C TYR A 101 -4.07 17.13 -3.84
N LEU A 102 -3.05 17.73 -3.23
CA LEU A 102 -2.28 18.85 -3.81
C LEU A 102 -0.82 18.44 -4.06
N PRO A 103 -0.56 17.49 -4.96
CA PRO A 103 0.79 16.92 -5.10
C PRO A 103 1.83 17.94 -5.56
N PHE A 104 1.45 18.98 -6.31
CA PHE A 104 2.39 20.01 -6.77
C PHE A 104 2.60 21.13 -5.74
N LEU A 105 1.53 21.81 -5.31
CA LEU A 105 1.65 22.94 -4.38
C LEU A 105 2.18 22.50 -3.03
N TRP A 106 1.64 21.39 -2.51
CA TRP A 106 2.09 20.86 -1.22
C TRP A 106 3.55 20.38 -1.27
N GLN A 107 3.93 19.59 -2.28
CA GLN A 107 5.31 19.15 -2.41
C GLN A 107 6.28 20.32 -2.52
N SER A 108 5.93 21.33 -3.33
CA SER A 108 6.74 22.55 -3.50
C SER A 108 6.91 23.31 -2.18
N PHE A 109 5.85 23.43 -1.40
CA PHE A 109 5.89 24.05 -0.07
C PHE A 109 6.71 23.22 0.92
N ALA A 110 6.41 21.94 1.06
CA ALA A 110 7.04 21.05 2.03
C ALA A 110 8.54 20.87 1.80
N LEU A 111 8.99 20.94 0.54
CA LEU A 111 10.41 20.93 0.20
C LEU A 111 11.11 22.22 0.63
N LYS A 112 10.46 23.39 0.47
CA LYS A 112 11.01 24.68 0.88
C LYS A 112 11.17 24.82 2.40
N VAL A 113 10.17 24.33 3.16
CA VAL A 113 10.19 24.40 4.63
C VAL A 113 10.86 23.18 5.27
N ASN A 114 11.43 22.30 4.46
CA ASN A 114 12.23 21.15 4.88
C ASN A 114 11.51 20.21 5.87
N VAL A 115 10.24 19.93 5.60
CA VAL A 115 9.41 19.01 6.41
C VAL A 115 9.86 17.56 6.21
N PHE A 116 9.86 16.75 7.28
CA PHE A 116 10.08 15.29 7.24
C PHE A 116 11.46 14.83 6.79
N THR A 117 12.52 15.40 7.30
CA THR A 117 13.90 15.05 6.90
C THR A 117 14.46 13.82 7.60
N GLU A 118 13.90 13.44 8.74
CA GLU A 118 14.41 12.35 9.56
C GLU A 118 14.16 10.99 8.91
N ARG A 119 15.10 10.08 9.12
CA ARG A 119 14.97 8.66 8.74
C ARG A 119 14.45 7.89 9.93
N ALA A 120 13.41 7.11 9.73
CA ALA A 120 12.86 6.23 10.75
C ALA A 120 12.48 4.88 10.15
N GLU A 121 12.49 3.84 10.98
CA GLU A 121 11.89 2.58 10.57
C GLU A 121 10.38 2.78 10.44
N ARG A 122 9.77 2.23 9.39
CA ARG A 122 8.34 2.34 9.22
C ARG A 122 7.58 1.56 10.28
N ILE A 123 6.34 1.97 10.51
CA ILE A 123 5.44 1.44 11.56
C ILE A 123 5.30 -0.10 11.57
N HIS A 124 5.54 -0.76 10.45
CA HIS A 124 5.47 -2.21 10.33
C HIS A 124 6.63 -2.96 10.98
N GLN A 125 7.67 -2.27 11.45
CA GLN A 125 8.85 -2.86 12.10
C GLN A 125 9.42 -4.05 11.32
N ASP A 126 9.62 -3.86 10.03
CA ASP A 126 10.09 -4.88 9.10
C ASP A 126 11.44 -4.53 8.45
N GLY A 127 12.20 -3.64 9.09
CA GLY A 127 13.54 -3.24 8.69
C GLY A 127 13.58 -2.23 7.52
N ILE A 128 12.44 -1.75 7.04
CA ILE A 128 12.39 -0.75 5.97
C ILE A 128 12.49 0.64 6.58
N ILE A 129 13.61 1.32 6.28
CA ILE A 129 13.84 2.70 6.70
C ILE A 129 13.22 3.64 5.68
N VAL A 130 12.41 4.56 6.15
CA VAL A 130 11.69 5.55 5.34
C VAL A 130 12.04 6.98 5.70
N ASN A 131 11.86 7.86 4.75
CA ASN A 131 11.95 9.30 4.90
C ASN A 131 10.88 9.97 4.02
N ARG A 132 10.88 11.30 3.94
CA ARG A 132 9.91 12.06 3.13
C ARG A 132 9.86 11.68 1.65
N ASP A 133 10.99 11.19 1.09
CA ASP A 133 11.12 10.84 -0.33
C ASP A 133 10.81 9.38 -0.61
N SER A 134 10.62 8.57 0.43
CA SER A 134 10.23 7.17 0.30
C SER A 134 8.83 7.04 -0.31
N PRO A 135 8.61 6.06 -1.22
CA PRO A 135 7.31 5.84 -1.82
C PRO A 135 6.28 5.37 -0.80
N GLU A 136 5.03 5.82 -0.94
CA GLU A 136 3.94 5.43 -0.07
C GLU A 136 2.64 5.16 -0.83
N ALA A 137 1.80 4.29 -0.27
CA ALA A 137 0.53 3.87 -0.83
C ALA A 137 -0.60 4.82 -0.39
N LEU A 138 -0.85 5.90 -1.12
CA LEU A 138 -1.81 6.93 -0.71
C LEU A 138 -3.06 7.03 -1.59
N GLU A 139 -3.19 6.21 -2.64
CA GLU A 139 -4.34 6.28 -3.54
C GLU A 139 -5.67 5.98 -2.84
N GLU A 140 -5.65 5.13 -1.81
CA GLU A 140 -6.87 4.75 -1.12
C GLU A 140 -7.63 5.94 -0.55
N VAL A 141 -6.94 7.04 -0.23
CA VAL A 141 -7.54 8.31 0.19
C VAL A 141 -8.61 8.80 -0.80
N PHE A 142 -8.41 8.60 -2.10
CA PHE A 142 -9.35 9.05 -3.13
C PHE A 142 -10.52 8.09 -3.29
N TRP A 143 -10.21 6.78 -3.33
CA TRP A 143 -11.18 5.72 -3.54
C TRP A 143 -12.21 5.67 -2.40
N GLN A 144 -11.74 5.60 -1.14
CA GLN A 144 -12.61 5.53 0.03
C GLN A 144 -13.50 6.78 0.22
N ARG A 145 -13.08 7.93 -0.30
CA ARG A 145 -13.86 9.18 -0.22
C ARG A 145 -14.87 9.35 -1.33
N ARG A 146 -14.70 8.64 -2.43
CA ARG A 146 -15.64 8.69 -3.55
C ARG A 146 -16.65 7.55 -3.51
N PHE A 147 -16.19 6.34 -3.21
CA PHE A 147 -16.99 5.13 -3.28
C PHE A 147 -17.21 4.57 -1.87
N SER A 148 -18.46 4.64 -1.38
CA SER A 148 -18.79 4.25 0.00
C SER A 148 -18.65 2.76 0.27
N ASN A 149 -18.73 1.92 -0.78
CA ASN A 149 -18.64 0.46 -0.66
C ASN A 149 -17.22 -0.09 -0.55
N VAL A 150 -16.19 0.66 -0.98
CA VAL A 150 -14.82 0.11 -1.05
C VAL A 150 -14.18 -0.19 0.31
N MET A 151 -14.74 0.34 1.39
CA MET A 151 -14.35 0.07 2.79
C MET A 151 -15.51 -0.47 3.62
N ASP A 152 -16.57 -0.94 2.97
CA ASP A 152 -17.74 -1.55 3.61
C ASP A 152 -17.73 -3.05 3.32
N GLU A 153 -17.24 -3.84 4.28
CA GLU A 153 -17.14 -5.29 4.15
C GLU A 153 -18.48 -6.04 4.13
N SER A 154 -19.57 -5.34 4.46
CA SER A 154 -20.95 -5.90 4.34
C SER A 154 -21.47 -5.91 2.89
N LYS A 155 -20.73 -5.30 1.97
CA LYS A 155 -21.06 -5.19 0.55
C LYS A 155 -19.88 -5.62 -0.30
N SER A 156 -20.17 -6.00 -1.55
CA SER A 156 -19.10 -6.22 -2.53
C SER A 156 -18.23 -4.98 -2.69
N ASN A 157 -16.90 -5.17 -2.58
CA ASN A 157 -15.93 -4.11 -2.85
C ASN A 157 -15.44 -4.14 -4.31
N ILE A 158 -15.95 -5.07 -5.12
CA ILE A 158 -15.57 -5.18 -6.53
C ILE A 158 -16.03 -3.91 -7.26
N MET A 159 -15.09 -3.36 -7.98
CA MET A 159 -15.32 -2.32 -8.97
C MET A 159 -15.12 -2.94 -10.35
N ASP A 160 -16.21 -3.39 -10.93
CA ASP A 160 -16.22 -3.97 -12.25
C ASP A 160 -16.15 -2.93 -13.37
N GLY A 161 -16.18 -3.40 -14.60
CA GLY A 161 -16.19 -2.54 -15.78
C GLY A 161 -17.48 -1.75 -16.00
N LEU A 162 -18.50 -1.88 -15.17
CA LEU A 162 -19.81 -1.22 -15.35
C LEU A 162 -19.92 0.12 -14.58
N ILE A 163 -19.06 0.35 -13.59
CA ILE A 163 -19.07 1.60 -12.82
C ILE A 163 -18.69 2.76 -13.74
N ASP A 164 -19.56 3.76 -13.80
CA ASP A 164 -19.35 4.98 -14.58
C ASP A 164 -19.35 6.20 -13.66
N ASP A 165 -18.19 6.85 -13.53
CA ASP A 165 -17.99 8.06 -12.74
C ASP A 165 -16.98 8.97 -13.42
N ASP A 166 -17.46 9.70 -14.40
CA ASP A 166 -16.66 10.62 -15.19
C ASP A 166 -16.00 11.73 -14.36
N GLU A 167 -16.66 12.19 -13.29
CA GLU A 167 -16.09 13.21 -12.42
C GLU A 167 -14.85 12.66 -11.69
N PHE A 168 -14.97 11.48 -11.09
CA PHE A 168 -13.86 10.82 -10.45
C PHE A 168 -12.73 10.50 -11.44
N LEU A 169 -13.08 10.00 -12.62
CA LEU A 169 -12.10 9.67 -13.65
C LEU A 169 -11.31 10.90 -14.11
N ARG A 170 -11.98 12.02 -14.34
CA ARG A 170 -11.32 13.30 -14.67
C ARG A 170 -10.39 13.75 -13.54
N PHE A 171 -10.88 13.74 -12.31
CA PHE A 171 -10.07 14.03 -11.12
C PHE A 171 -8.84 13.13 -11.05
N TYR A 172 -9.03 11.81 -11.10
CA TYR A 172 -7.98 10.81 -10.95
C TYR A 172 -6.89 10.94 -12.01
N LYS A 173 -7.27 11.05 -13.29
CA LYS A 173 -6.32 11.29 -14.40
C LYS A 173 -5.57 12.62 -14.24
N THR A 174 -6.26 13.67 -13.82
CA THR A 174 -5.64 14.98 -13.58
C THR A 174 -4.66 14.93 -12.41
N HIS A 175 -5.03 14.23 -11.35
CA HIS A 175 -4.16 14.02 -10.19
C HIS A 175 -2.86 13.29 -10.56
N ILE A 176 -2.95 12.20 -11.34
CA ILE A 176 -1.77 11.49 -11.88
C ILE A 176 -0.88 12.47 -12.66
N LYS A 177 -1.45 13.27 -13.53
CA LYS A 177 -0.69 14.27 -14.32
C LYS A 177 -0.01 15.30 -13.42
N LYS A 178 -0.68 15.80 -12.39
CA LYS A 178 -0.09 16.74 -11.41
C LYS A 178 1.09 16.13 -10.68
N LEU A 179 0.96 14.87 -10.25
CA LEU A 179 2.03 14.14 -9.57
C LEU A 179 3.25 13.94 -10.47
N LEU A 180 3.03 13.51 -11.71
CA LEU A 180 4.09 13.34 -12.72
C LEU A 180 4.78 14.68 -13.03
N PHE A 181 4.01 15.74 -13.21
CA PHE A 181 4.52 17.10 -13.44
C PHE A 181 5.38 17.57 -12.26
N ALA A 182 4.87 17.45 -11.03
CA ALA A 182 5.57 17.88 -9.81
C ALA A 182 6.93 17.18 -9.62
N GLN A 183 7.05 15.95 -10.09
CA GLN A 183 8.26 15.14 -9.95
C GLN A 183 9.13 15.09 -11.22
N HIS A 184 8.73 15.76 -12.31
CA HIS A 184 9.39 15.69 -13.63
C HIS A 184 9.55 14.23 -14.09
N LYS A 185 8.45 13.46 -14.03
CA LYS A 185 8.40 12.02 -14.35
C LYS A 185 7.38 11.76 -15.48
N THR A 186 7.55 10.61 -16.14
CA THR A 186 6.73 10.23 -17.29
C THR A 186 5.91 8.95 -17.07
N ARG A 187 6.23 8.16 -16.06
CA ARG A 187 5.60 6.88 -15.78
C ARG A 187 5.02 6.87 -14.36
N TYR A 188 3.71 6.73 -14.27
CA TYR A 188 3.05 6.63 -12.98
C TYR A 188 3.19 5.25 -12.38
N LEU A 189 3.49 5.19 -11.09
CA LEU A 189 3.54 3.97 -10.29
C LEU A 189 2.76 4.16 -9.01
N THR A 190 1.92 3.20 -8.69
CA THR A 190 1.22 3.14 -7.42
C THR A 190 1.17 1.74 -6.87
N LYS A 191 1.01 1.63 -5.56
CA LYS A 191 0.72 0.39 -4.85
C LYS A 191 -0.54 0.60 -4.02
N ASN A 192 -1.49 -0.32 -4.16
CA ASN A 192 -2.65 -0.34 -3.30
C ASN A 192 -3.16 -1.78 -3.16
N ASN A 193 -3.25 -2.27 -1.93
CA ASN A 193 -3.68 -3.64 -1.67
C ASN A 193 -5.15 -3.86 -2.08
N TYR A 194 -5.99 -2.83 -1.97
CA TYR A 194 -7.41 -2.88 -2.34
C TYR A 194 -7.63 -2.84 -3.86
N ASN A 195 -6.61 -2.54 -4.66
CA ASN A 195 -6.74 -2.57 -6.12
C ASN A 195 -6.98 -3.98 -6.69
N VAL A 196 -6.85 -5.03 -5.90
CA VAL A 196 -7.27 -6.39 -6.31
C VAL A 196 -8.72 -6.43 -6.78
N THR A 197 -9.60 -5.60 -6.21
CA THR A 197 -11.01 -5.51 -6.58
C THR A 197 -11.31 -4.47 -7.67
N ARG A 198 -10.28 -3.76 -8.19
CA ARG A 198 -10.45 -2.62 -9.11
C ARG A 198 -9.72 -2.81 -10.44
N ILE A 199 -9.12 -3.97 -10.65
CA ILE A 199 -8.29 -4.23 -11.84
C ILE A 199 -9.11 -4.06 -13.11
N GLU A 200 -10.35 -4.57 -13.16
CA GLU A 200 -11.24 -4.46 -14.31
C GLU A 200 -11.65 -3.00 -14.57
N TYR A 201 -12.06 -2.28 -13.53
CA TYR A 201 -12.38 -0.86 -13.64
C TYR A 201 -11.20 -0.04 -14.16
N ILE A 202 -10.03 -0.19 -13.52
CA ILE A 202 -8.81 0.55 -13.92
C ILE A 202 -8.44 0.22 -15.36
N LYS A 203 -8.50 -1.07 -15.75
CA LYS A 203 -8.20 -1.50 -17.12
C LYS A 203 -9.16 -0.89 -18.15
N ARG A 204 -10.44 -0.79 -17.83
CA ARG A 204 -11.43 -0.16 -18.69
C ARG A 204 -11.14 1.33 -18.88
N VAL A 205 -10.90 2.06 -17.79
CA VAL A 205 -10.76 3.53 -17.84
C VAL A 205 -9.36 4.02 -18.21
N ILE A 206 -8.35 3.14 -18.09
CA ILE A 206 -6.94 3.36 -18.48
C ILE A 206 -6.47 2.11 -19.25
N PRO A 207 -6.77 2.02 -20.55
CA PRO A 207 -6.59 0.79 -21.32
C PRO A 207 -5.14 0.30 -21.44
N ASP A 208 -4.16 1.17 -21.29
CA ASP A 208 -2.73 0.84 -21.33
C ASP A 208 -2.12 0.54 -19.95
N ALA A 209 -2.93 0.53 -18.87
CA ALA A 209 -2.48 0.17 -17.53
C ALA A 209 -1.79 -1.19 -17.50
N ARG A 210 -0.76 -1.30 -16.65
CA ARG A 210 -0.01 -2.54 -16.36
C ARG A 210 -0.17 -2.89 -14.89
N PHE A 211 -0.49 -4.16 -14.61
CA PHE A 211 -0.71 -4.65 -13.26
C PHE A 211 0.41 -5.62 -12.86
N LEU A 212 0.85 -5.49 -11.63
CA LEU A 212 1.72 -6.45 -10.95
C LEU A 212 0.98 -6.96 -9.73
N ILE A 213 0.59 -8.22 -9.76
CA ILE A 213 -0.07 -8.89 -8.63
C ILE A 213 0.98 -9.71 -7.90
N ILE A 214 1.29 -9.32 -6.68
CA ILE A 214 2.29 -10.02 -5.88
C ILE A 214 1.59 -11.06 -5.02
N VAL A 215 1.99 -12.31 -5.21
CA VAL A 215 1.51 -13.46 -4.45
C VAL A 215 2.67 -14.03 -3.64
N ARG A 216 2.40 -14.51 -2.46
CA ARG A 216 3.38 -15.13 -1.58
C ARG A 216 2.88 -16.48 -1.12
N ASN A 217 3.80 -17.43 -0.91
CA ASN A 217 3.46 -18.74 -0.35
C ASN A 217 2.56 -18.57 0.89
N PRO A 218 1.39 -19.22 0.97
CA PRO A 218 0.38 -18.96 2.00
C PRO A 218 0.93 -19.16 3.41
N ILE A 219 1.72 -20.19 3.69
CA ILE A 219 2.29 -20.44 5.02
C ILE A 219 3.15 -19.24 5.46
N ASN A 220 4.06 -18.79 4.61
CA ASN A 220 4.92 -17.64 4.90
C ASN A 220 4.13 -16.31 4.96
N HIS A 221 3.11 -16.20 4.13
CA HIS A 221 2.25 -15.01 4.07
C HIS A 221 1.44 -14.87 5.35
N LEU A 222 0.72 -15.91 5.75
CA LEU A 222 -0.12 -15.91 6.93
C LEU A 222 0.72 -15.70 8.20
N ALA A 223 1.87 -16.36 8.35
CA ALA A 223 2.77 -16.13 9.47
C ALA A 223 3.18 -14.65 9.58
N SER A 224 3.51 -14.01 8.45
CA SER A 224 3.83 -12.58 8.41
C SER A 224 2.63 -11.69 8.73
N THR A 225 1.46 -12.06 8.27
CA THR A 225 0.20 -11.32 8.46
C THR A 225 -0.25 -11.38 9.91
N ILE A 226 -0.24 -12.56 10.52
CA ILE A 226 -0.60 -12.76 11.93
C ILE A 226 0.38 -12.03 12.85
N LYS A 227 1.69 -12.11 12.56
CA LYS A 227 2.70 -11.32 13.29
C LYS A 227 2.39 -9.82 13.23
N GLN A 228 2.00 -9.32 12.06
CA GLN A 228 1.67 -7.92 11.87
C GLN A 228 0.37 -7.54 12.60
N SER A 229 -0.65 -8.41 12.57
CA SER A 229 -1.90 -8.26 13.32
C SER A 229 -1.63 -8.12 14.83
N LYS A 230 -0.78 -9.00 15.39
CA LYS A 230 -0.35 -8.93 16.80
C LYS A 230 0.35 -7.60 17.12
N LEU A 231 1.26 -7.15 16.25
CA LEU A 231 1.98 -5.88 16.41
C LEU A 231 1.01 -4.70 16.45
N PHE A 232 0.12 -4.58 15.44
CA PHE A 232 -0.83 -3.47 15.36
C PHE A 232 -1.82 -3.48 16.53
N LYS A 233 -2.31 -4.65 16.95
CA LYS A 233 -3.15 -4.78 18.15
C LYS A 233 -2.45 -4.25 19.40
N LYS A 234 -1.14 -4.57 19.59
CA LYS A 234 -0.34 -4.03 20.70
C LYS A 234 -0.18 -2.52 20.62
N MET A 235 0.12 -2.00 19.43
CA MET A 235 0.34 -0.57 19.18
C MET A 235 -0.93 0.26 19.39
N SER A 236 -2.08 -0.22 18.91
CA SER A 236 -3.37 0.48 19.00
C SER A 236 -3.86 0.61 20.44
N LYS A 237 -3.57 -0.35 21.33
CA LYS A 237 -4.01 -0.28 22.73
C LYS A 237 -3.63 1.01 23.46
N ASN A 238 -2.52 1.64 23.04
CA ASN A 238 -1.97 2.83 23.67
C ASN A 238 -1.95 4.04 22.74
N ASN A 239 -2.63 3.98 21.60
CA ASN A 239 -2.44 4.99 20.56
C ASN A 239 -3.59 5.11 19.56
N GLU A 240 -4.63 5.82 19.95
CA GLU A 240 -5.75 6.20 19.09
C GLU A 240 -5.33 6.98 17.83
N ARG A 241 -4.21 7.72 17.90
CA ARG A 241 -3.74 8.52 16.77
C ARG A 241 -3.33 7.67 15.59
N LEU A 242 -2.79 6.48 15.86
CA LEU A 242 -2.44 5.52 14.83
C LEU A 242 -3.68 5.07 14.07
N GLU A 243 -4.74 4.71 14.79
CA GLU A 243 -5.99 4.26 14.18
C GLU A 243 -6.64 5.34 13.34
N VAL A 244 -6.69 6.58 13.86
CA VAL A 244 -7.23 7.73 13.13
C VAL A 244 -6.42 7.99 11.86
N LEU A 245 -5.08 7.97 11.95
CA LEU A 245 -4.22 8.22 10.80
C LEU A 245 -4.37 7.14 9.74
N THR A 246 -4.29 5.87 10.12
CA THR A 246 -4.43 4.75 9.18
C THR A 246 -5.80 4.74 8.51
N GLN A 247 -6.85 5.13 9.23
CA GLN A 247 -8.19 5.30 8.65
C GLN A 247 -8.24 6.43 7.62
N ILE A 248 -7.63 7.59 7.92
CA ILE A 248 -7.61 8.74 6.99
C ILE A 248 -6.84 8.40 5.71
N ILE A 249 -5.69 7.73 5.82
CA ILE A 249 -4.86 7.38 4.66
C ILE A 249 -5.29 6.08 3.96
N GLY A 250 -6.29 5.37 4.51
CA GLY A 250 -6.85 4.16 3.91
C GLY A 250 -6.03 2.88 4.14
N HIS A 251 -5.16 2.86 5.15
CA HIS A 251 -4.39 1.67 5.54
C HIS A 251 -5.12 0.90 6.63
N ARG A 252 -6.13 0.13 6.25
CA ARG A 252 -7.01 -0.61 7.16
C ARG A 252 -6.84 -2.13 7.07
N GLU A 253 -5.65 -2.59 6.73
CA GLU A 253 -5.34 -4.02 6.64
C GLU A 253 -5.13 -4.66 8.01
N PHE A 254 -4.72 -3.86 9.01
CA PHE A 254 -4.41 -4.31 10.37
C PHE A 254 -5.00 -3.39 11.43
N GLY A 255 -5.02 -3.87 12.67
CA GLY A 255 -5.50 -3.11 13.82
C GLY A 255 -7.00 -3.28 14.09
N PRO A 256 -7.54 -2.56 15.09
CA PRO A 256 -8.95 -2.67 15.48
C PRO A 256 -9.93 -2.27 14.38
N ASN A 257 -9.53 -1.30 13.53
CA ASN A 257 -10.33 -0.80 12.41
C ASN A 257 -10.05 -1.57 11.09
N ARG A 258 -9.51 -2.79 11.19
CA ARG A 258 -9.28 -3.65 10.02
C ARG A 258 -10.56 -3.89 9.25
N VAL A 259 -10.43 -3.85 7.92
CA VAL A 259 -11.52 -4.14 6.98
C VAL A 259 -11.13 -5.33 6.11
N CYS A 260 -12.02 -6.31 6.01
CA CYS A 260 -11.91 -7.37 5.01
C CYS A 260 -12.28 -6.84 3.63
N ILE A 261 -11.55 -7.22 2.63
CA ILE A 261 -11.96 -7.04 1.25
C ILE A 261 -13.06 -8.07 0.94
N ASN A 262 -14.25 -7.60 0.60
CA ASN A 262 -15.36 -8.46 0.20
C ASN A 262 -15.40 -8.59 -1.33
N VAL A 263 -15.05 -9.77 -1.82
CA VAL A 263 -15.05 -10.11 -3.25
C VAL A 263 -16.35 -10.80 -3.66
N ASP A 264 -17.46 -10.16 -3.27
CA ASP A 264 -18.84 -10.62 -3.53
C ASP A 264 -19.21 -11.93 -2.80
N ASN A 265 -18.60 -12.16 -1.63
CA ASN A 265 -18.86 -13.31 -0.79
C ASN A 265 -19.10 -12.89 0.68
N THR A 266 -20.17 -12.16 0.90
CA THR A 266 -20.57 -11.66 2.23
C THR A 266 -20.73 -12.79 3.27
N PRO A 267 -21.28 -13.97 2.98
CA PRO A 267 -21.31 -15.07 3.95
C PRO A 267 -19.92 -15.47 4.44
N THR A 268 -18.94 -15.62 3.55
CA THR A 268 -17.56 -15.91 3.92
C THR A 268 -16.95 -14.80 4.79
N ILE A 269 -17.19 -13.54 4.45
CA ILE A 269 -16.72 -12.41 5.27
C ILE A 269 -17.31 -12.44 6.66
N ASN A 270 -18.61 -12.74 6.79
CA ASN A 270 -19.28 -12.87 8.10
C ASN A 270 -18.67 -14.01 8.93
N TYR A 271 -18.37 -15.16 8.31
CA TYR A 271 -17.73 -16.30 8.98
C TYR A 271 -16.32 -15.94 9.47
N ILE A 272 -15.49 -15.33 8.61
CA ILE A 272 -14.16 -14.82 8.96
C ILE A 272 -14.26 -13.87 10.17
N ARG A 273 -15.24 -12.99 10.18
CA ARG A 273 -15.43 -12.02 11.26
C ARG A 273 -15.83 -12.66 12.58
N GLU A 274 -16.64 -13.70 12.55
CA GLU A 274 -16.98 -14.45 13.76
C GLU A 274 -15.72 -15.14 14.35
N LEU A 275 -14.90 -15.78 13.51
CA LEU A 275 -13.63 -16.34 13.97
C LEU A 275 -12.73 -15.27 14.59
N TRP A 276 -12.59 -14.11 13.94
CA TRP A 276 -11.76 -13.01 14.43
C TRP A 276 -12.31 -12.28 15.67
N LYS A 277 -13.59 -12.39 15.98
CA LYS A 277 -14.11 -11.91 17.28
C LYS A 277 -13.54 -12.71 18.44
N ASN A 278 -13.39 -14.04 18.25
CA ASN A 278 -12.83 -14.92 19.24
C ASN A 278 -11.31 -14.79 19.32
N ASP A 279 -10.62 -14.96 18.21
CA ASP A 279 -9.19 -14.70 18.06
C ASP A 279 -8.86 -13.90 16.79
N PRO A 280 -8.43 -12.63 16.91
CA PRO A 280 -8.02 -11.81 15.76
C PRO A 280 -6.83 -12.37 14.95
N ASN A 281 -6.18 -13.42 15.47
CA ASN A 281 -5.04 -14.08 14.83
C ASN A 281 -5.37 -15.51 14.38
N ASP A 282 -6.64 -15.87 14.41
CA ASP A 282 -7.14 -17.18 13.99
C ASP A 282 -6.62 -17.55 12.60
N VAL A 283 -5.98 -18.74 12.51
CA VAL A 283 -5.27 -19.17 11.30
C VAL A 283 -6.26 -19.55 10.21
N GLU A 284 -7.37 -20.19 10.56
CA GLU A 284 -8.43 -20.58 9.61
C GLU A 284 -9.04 -19.33 8.95
N ALA A 285 -9.39 -18.32 9.74
CA ALA A 285 -9.93 -17.07 9.23
C ALA A 285 -8.98 -16.38 8.24
N TRP A 286 -7.68 -16.34 8.57
CA TRP A 286 -6.67 -15.76 7.66
C TRP A 286 -6.46 -16.62 6.42
N ALA A 287 -6.53 -17.93 6.51
CA ALA A 287 -6.40 -18.85 5.36
C ALA A 287 -7.60 -18.68 4.40
N ILE A 288 -8.82 -18.68 4.92
CA ILE A 288 -10.04 -18.47 4.14
C ILE A 288 -10.00 -17.08 3.47
N TYR A 289 -9.59 -16.03 4.20
CA TYR A 289 -9.46 -14.70 3.64
C TYR A 289 -8.44 -14.64 2.49
N TRP A 290 -7.28 -15.26 2.68
CA TRP A 290 -6.23 -15.33 1.66
C TRP A 290 -6.74 -16.05 0.41
N ASN A 291 -7.35 -17.23 0.59
CA ASN A 291 -7.89 -18.03 -0.50
C ASN A 291 -8.97 -17.28 -1.28
N SER A 292 -9.94 -16.69 -0.57
CA SER A 292 -11.03 -15.93 -1.18
C SER A 292 -10.52 -14.82 -2.13
N ILE A 293 -9.51 -14.09 -1.71
CA ILE A 293 -8.96 -12.99 -2.53
C ILE A 293 -8.21 -13.52 -3.76
N TYR A 294 -7.36 -14.53 -3.60
CA TYR A 294 -6.56 -15.02 -4.73
C TYR A 294 -7.34 -15.92 -5.68
N GLU A 295 -8.39 -16.59 -5.20
CA GLU A 295 -9.35 -17.29 -6.06
C GLU A 295 -10.14 -16.30 -6.93
N TYR A 296 -10.62 -15.21 -6.34
CA TYR A 296 -11.23 -14.11 -7.10
C TYR A 296 -10.27 -13.56 -8.17
N VAL A 297 -9.02 -13.24 -7.80
CA VAL A 297 -8.01 -12.76 -8.73
C VAL A 297 -7.78 -13.76 -9.88
N LYS A 298 -7.65 -15.04 -9.55
CA LYS A 298 -7.50 -16.11 -10.54
C LYS A 298 -8.68 -16.12 -11.51
N ASN A 299 -9.91 -16.09 -11.00
CA ASN A 299 -11.11 -16.08 -11.82
C ASN A 299 -11.16 -14.85 -12.76
N VAL A 300 -10.81 -13.65 -12.28
CA VAL A 300 -10.74 -12.46 -13.13
C VAL A 300 -9.72 -12.62 -14.25
N LEU A 301 -8.56 -13.21 -13.96
CA LEU A 301 -7.53 -13.44 -14.98
C LEU A 301 -7.93 -14.53 -16.00
N GLU A 302 -8.70 -15.53 -15.60
CA GLU A 302 -9.19 -16.60 -16.48
C GLU A 302 -10.37 -16.13 -17.36
N THR A 303 -11.20 -15.20 -16.86
CA THR A 303 -12.42 -14.77 -17.55
C THR A 303 -12.27 -13.46 -18.33
N ASN A 304 -11.25 -12.64 -18.03
CA ASN A 304 -11.04 -11.35 -18.67
C ASN A 304 -9.67 -11.26 -19.34
N GLU A 305 -9.63 -11.61 -20.62
CA GLU A 305 -8.40 -11.62 -21.44
C GLU A 305 -7.69 -10.26 -21.48
N LYS A 306 -8.44 -9.15 -21.51
CA LYS A 306 -7.87 -7.79 -21.52
C LYS A 306 -7.12 -7.48 -20.21
N VAL A 307 -7.64 -7.97 -19.09
CA VAL A 307 -6.97 -7.87 -17.78
C VAL A 307 -5.78 -8.81 -17.75
N ALA A 308 -5.95 -10.07 -18.12
CA ALA A 308 -4.90 -11.09 -18.12
C ALA A 308 -3.67 -10.64 -18.92
N SER A 309 -3.87 -10.17 -20.16
CA SER A 309 -2.76 -9.70 -21.04
C SER A 309 -2.02 -8.47 -20.52
N SER A 310 -2.58 -7.74 -19.58
CA SER A 310 -1.97 -6.56 -18.96
C SER A 310 -1.48 -6.81 -17.53
N THR A 311 -1.55 -8.05 -17.05
CA THR A 311 -1.20 -8.45 -15.69
C THR A 311 -0.03 -9.41 -15.68
N LEU A 312 0.94 -9.16 -14.79
CA LEU A 312 1.98 -10.11 -14.43
C LEU A 312 1.78 -10.51 -12.96
N VAL A 313 1.52 -11.79 -12.74
CA VAL A 313 1.54 -12.38 -11.40
C VAL A 313 2.98 -12.70 -11.03
N VAL A 314 3.44 -12.17 -9.89
CA VAL A 314 4.80 -12.33 -9.39
C VAL A 314 4.76 -13.11 -8.09
N ASN A 315 5.33 -14.29 -8.08
CA ASN A 315 5.58 -15.04 -6.85
C ASN A 315 6.74 -14.37 -6.08
N TYR A 316 6.50 -14.05 -4.80
CA TYR A 316 7.50 -13.36 -3.98
C TYR A 316 8.73 -14.23 -3.69
N GLU A 317 8.55 -15.52 -3.52
CA GLU A 317 9.64 -16.48 -3.32
C GLU A 317 10.55 -16.52 -4.54
N ASP A 318 9.97 -16.57 -5.75
CA ASP A 318 10.73 -16.54 -7.02
C ASP A 318 11.46 -15.20 -7.19
N LEU A 319 10.80 -14.08 -6.82
CA LEU A 319 11.44 -12.76 -6.81
C LEU A 319 12.66 -12.72 -5.88
N CYS A 320 12.65 -13.47 -4.78
CA CYS A 320 13.78 -13.57 -3.87
C CYS A 320 14.87 -14.55 -4.35
N ASP A 321 14.47 -15.70 -4.89
CA ASP A 321 15.40 -16.77 -5.29
C ASP A 321 16.04 -16.50 -6.65
N ASN A 322 15.26 -15.96 -7.60
CA ASN A 322 15.64 -15.69 -8.99
C ASN A 322 15.54 -14.20 -9.32
N SER A 323 16.02 -13.34 -8.40
CA SER A 323 15.78 -11.90 -8.42
C SER A 323 16.10 -11.24 -9.76
N GLU A 324 17.22 -11.58 -10.40
CA GLU A 324 17.62 -10.93 -11.66
C GLU A 324 16.68 -11.24 -12.81
N GLU A 325 16.23 -12.48 -12.92
CA GLU A 325 15.32 -12.93 -13.96
C GLU A 325 13.93 -12.31 -13.76
N ILE A 326 13.41 -12.40 -12.53
CA ILE A 326 12.07 -11.89 -12.22
C ILE A 326 12.00 -10.36 -12.34
N ILE A 327 13.06 -9.63 -11.93
CA ILE A 327 13.16 -8.19 -12.16
C ILE A 327 13.13 -7.88 -13.66
N ASP A 328 13.82 -8.64 -14.51
CA ASP A 328 13.77 -8.43 -15.95
C ASP A 328 12.37 -8.65 -16.52
N LYS A 329 11.66 -9.70 -16.08
CA LYS A 329 10.25 -9.94 -16.45
C LYS A 329 9.33 -8.78 -16.05
N ILE A 330 9.52 -8.26 -14.83
CA ILE A 330 8.76 -7.08 -14.35
C ILE A 330 9.03 -5.85 -15.22
N ILE A 331 10.29 -5.57 -15.55
CA ILE A 331 10.68 -4.42 -16.36
C ILE A 331 10.16 -4.55 -17.81
N ASP A 332 10.22 -5.75 -18.39
CA ASP A 332 9.65 -6.02 -19.72
C ASP A 332 8.13 -5.81 -19.73
N HIS A 333 7.42 -6.42 -18.77
CA HIS A 333 5.98 -6.30 -18.65
C HIS A 333 5.52 -4.86 -18.46
N THR A 334 6.23 -4.10 -17.64
CA THR A 334 5.91 -2.69 -17.39
C THR A 334 6.37 -1.76 -18.52
N GLY A 335 7.22 -2.25 -19.42
CA GLY A 335 7.80 -1.46 -20.50
C GLY A 335 8.71 -0.32 -20.01
N LEU A 336 9.34 -0.50 -18.87
CA LEU A 336 10.37 0.41 -18.37
C LEU A 336 11.72 0.11 -19.04
N SER A 337 12.62 1.10 -19.07
CA SER A 337 13.93 0.95 -19.71
C SER A 337 14.89 0.11 -18.89
N LYS A 338 15.21 -1.11 -19.35
CA LYS A 338 16.25 -1.98 -18.74
C LYS A 338 17.59 -1.25 -18.57
N ARG A 339 18.00 -0.49 -19.59
CA ARG A 339 19.26 0.26 -19.56
C ARG A 339 19.31 1.24 -18.40
N ARG A 340 18.22 1.99 -18.18
CA ARG A 340 18.11 2.99 -17.11
C ARG A 340 17.93 2.35 -15.74
N PHE A 341 17.47 1.09 -15.67
CA PHE A 341 17.25 0.34 -14.44
C PHE A 341 18.45 -0.52 -14.01
N ARG A 342 19.46 -0.68 -14.82
CA ARG A 342 20.57 -1.62 -14.59
C ARG A 342 21.26 -1.49 -13.23
N LYS A 343 21.48 -0.27 -12.74
CA LYS A 343 22.10 -0.03 -11.42
C LYS A 343 21.16 -0.46 -10.29
N VAL A 344 19.89 -0.10 -10.38
CA VAL A 344 18.85 -0.45 -9.41
C VAL A 344 18.67 -1.97 -9.36
N LYS A 345 18.59 -2.64 -10.51
CA LYS A 345 18.52 -4.11 -10.61
C LYS A 345 19.63 -4.76 -9.80
N LYS A 346 20.89 -4.37 -9.99
CA LYS A 346 22.03 -4.94 -9.26
C LYS A 346 21.94 -4.76 -7.74
N ILE A 347 21.39 -3.62 -7.28
CA ILE A 347 21.19 -3.36 -5.84
C ILE A 347 20.08 -4.28 -5.31
N TYR A 348 18.94 -4.33 -5.98
CA TYR A 348 17.78 -5.08 -5.50
C TYR A 348 17.95 -6.59 -5.65
N ALA A 349 18.67 -7.07 -6.66
CA ALA A 349 19.02 -8.49 -6.77
C ALA A 349 19.83 -9.00 -5.56
N LYS A 350 20.60 -8.11 -4.89
CA LYS A 350 21.31 -8.43 -3.65
C LYS A 350 20.48 -8.18 -2.40
N LYS A 351 19.51 -7.25 -2.46
CA LYS A 351 18.67 -6.86 -1.32
C LYS A 351 17.48 -7.80 -1.12
N LEU A 352 16.89 -8.29 -2.21
CA LEU A 352 15.75 -9.20 -2.19
C LEU A 352 16.16 -10.55 -1.61
N ARG A 353 15.58 -10.89 -0.47
CA ARG A 353 15.84 -12.14 0.25
C ARG A 353 14.59 -12.58 0.99
N LYS A 354 14.40 -13.88 1.12
CA LYS A 354 13.39 -14.42 2.02
C LYS A 354 13.68 -13.95 3.44
N PRO A 355 12.68 -13.47 4.18
CA PRO A 355 12.88 -13.03 5.56
C PRO A 355 13.44 -14.15 6.42
N LYS A 356 14.60 -13.93 7.07
CA LYS A 356 15.23 -14.89 7.98
C LYS A 356 14.87 -14.63 9.45
N TYR A 357 14.23 -13.50 9.74
CA TYR A 357 13.98 -13.01 11.09
C TYR A 357 12.78 -13.66 11.78
N TYR A 358 12.03 -14.50 11.10
CA TYR A 358 11.02 -15.34 11.71
C TYR A 358 10.87 -16.65 10.95
N LYS A 359 10.51 -17.68 11.70
CA LYS A 359 10.02 -18.94 11.14
C LYS A 359 8.50 -19.00 11.36
N PRO A 360 7.72 -19.54 10.44
CA PRO A 360 6.33 -19.85 10.71
C PRO A 360 6.23 -20.80 11.92
N GLU A 361 5.52 -20.36 12.96
CA GLU A 361 5.28 -21.17 14.18
C GLU A 361 3.87 -21.78 14.08
N PHE A 362 3.62 -22.55 13.01
CA PHE A 362 2.37 -23.27 12.83
C PHE A 362 2.54 -24.73 13.23
N GLY A 363 1.56 -25.27 13.96
CA GLY A 363 1.42 -26.69 14.20
C GLY A 363 0.99 -27.45 12.92
N ASP A 364 0.99 -28.78 13.00
CA ASP A 364 0.60 -29.62 11.85
C ASP A 364 -0.86 -29.37 11.44
N GLU A 365 -1.75 -29.10 12.39
CA GLU A 365 -3.16 -28.76 12.16
C GLU A 365 -3.29 -27.44 11.40
N ASP A 366 -2.56 -26.40 11.84
CA ASP A 366 -2.53 -25.11 11.13
C ASP A 366 -2.04 -25.25 9.69
N ILE A 367 -0.98 -26.06 9.51
CA ILE A 367 -0.41 -26.30 8.17
C ILE A 367 -1.40 -27.04 7.27
N GLN A 368 -2.20 -27.95 7.81
CA GLN A 368 -3.27 -28.61 7.05
C GLN A 368 -4.38 -27.64 6.67
N THR A 369 -4.77 -26.75 7.58
CA THR A 369 -5.79 -25.71 7.33
C THR A 369 -5.34 -24.72 6.26
N ILE A 370 -4.04 -24.41 6.19
CA ILE A 370 -3.49 -23.45 5.21
C ILE A 370 -3.35 -24.07 3.82
N LYS A 371 -3.19 -25.39 3.71
CA LYS A 371 -3.03 -26.10 2.43
C LYS A 371 -4.35 -26.38 1.73
#